data_0f29672a4f12a532b645a4b6186eebc4
#
_entry.id   0f29672a4f12a532b645a4b6186eebc4
#
_cell.length_a   1.000
_cell.length_b   1.000
_cell.length_c   1.000
_cell.angle_alpha   90.00
_cell.angle_beta   90.00
_cell.angle_gamma   90.00
#
_symmetry.space_group_name_H-M   'P 1'
#
loop_
_entity.id
_entity.type
_entity.pdbx_description
1 polymer ?
#
loop_
_entity_poly.entity_id
_entity_poly.type
_entity_poly.pdbx_seq_one_letter_code
_entity_poly.pdbx_strand_id
1 'polypeptide(L)'
;MERTEIDAVRRMPLADFLARLGHEPVRRSGNELWYLAPYRGERTPSFRVNVAKQLWYDFGLGKGGDIFTLAGEFLQSDDFMKQAKFIAEAANMTVAGWEKPVYLSKPTESVFEDVEVAPLLRSLLTEYLEERGIPYAIASRHCCRLNYGVRGKRYFAVGFPNMA
;
A
#
# COMPACT_ATOMS: atom_id res chain seq x y z
N MET A 1 31.56 -3.64 1.97
CA MET A 1 30.71 -4.26 3.02
C MET A 1 31.16 -5.71 3.14
N GLU A 2 31.60 -6.11 4.31
CA GLU A 2 32.07 -7.47 4.54
C GLU A 2 30.88 -8.44 4.67
N ARG A 3 31.13 -9.75 4.44
CA ARG A 3 30.07 -10.79 4.49
C ARG A 3 29.37 -10.85 5.85
N THR A 4 30.08 -10.60 6.93
CA THR A 4 29.58 -10.52 8.32
C THR A 4 28.61 -9.35 8.52
N GLU A 5 28.85 -8.21 7.88
CA GLU A 5 27.96 -7.04 7.94
C GLU A 5 26.65 -7.31 7.19
N ILE A 6 26.72 -7.97 6.03
CA ILE A 6 25.53 -8.35 5.26
C ILE A 6 24.66 -9.33 6.04
N ASP A 7 25.29 -10.29 6.74
CA ASP A 7 24.56 -11.26 7.57
C ASP A 7 23.91 -10.58 8.80
N ALA A 8 24.53 -9.57 9.38
CA ALA A 8 23.93 -8.77 10.46
C ALA A 8 22.72 -7.97 9.97
N VAL A 9 22.86 -7.31 8.82
CA VAL A 9 21.79 -6.56 8.17
C VAL A 9 20.58 -7.48 7.84
N ARG A 10 20.84 -8.68 7.35
CA ARG A 10 19.79 -9.68 7.03
C ARG A 10 19.00 -10.14 8.25
N ARG A 11 19.63 -10.16 9.44
CA ARG A 11 18.99 -10.58 10.69
C ARG A 11 18.17 -9.51 11.36
N MET A 12 18.21 -8.28 10.86
CA MET A 12 17.43 -7.18 11.42
C MET A 12 15.93 -7.47 11.26
N PRO A 13 15.14 -7.46 12.35
CA PRO A 13 13.70 -7.66 12.24
C PRO A 13 13.02 -6.54 11.43
N LEU A 14 12.09 -6.92 10.55
CA LEU A 14 11.34 -5.94 9.72
C LEU A 14 10.60 -4.90 10.56
N ALA A 15 10.04 -5.30 11.70
CA ALA A 15 9.34 -4.39 12.59
C ALA A 15 10.29 -3.34 13.20
N ASP A 16 11.51 -3.75 13.59
CA ASP A 16 12.53 -2.85 14.15
C ASP A 16 13.07 -1.91 13.08
N PHE A 17 13.26 -2.42 11.85
CA PHE A 17 13.64 -1.59 10.71
C PHE A 17 12.61 -0.49 10.43
N LEU A 18 11.32 -0.85 10.37
CA LEU A 18 10.24 0.13 10.19
C LEU A 18 10.14 1.13 11.34
N ALA A 19 10.26 0.67 12.59
CA ALA A 19 10.23 1.54 13.77
C ALA A 19 11.38 2.56 13.74
N ARG A 20 12.58 2.14 13.34
CA ARG A 20 13.73 3.03 13.16
C ARG A 20 13.52 4.06 12.05
N LEU A 21 12.77 3.71 11.01
CA LEU A 21 12.33 4.63 9.98
C LEU A 21 11.12 5.50 10.38
N GLY A 22 10.64 5.36 11.64
CA GLY A 22 9.53 6.14 12.20
C GLY A 22 8.14 5.65 11.79
N HIS A 23 8.03 4.38 11.38
CA HIS A 23 6.75 3.74 11.05
C HIS A 23 6.32 2.78 12.16
N GLU A 24 5.20 3.07 12.78
CA GLU A 24 4.61 2.25 13.82
C GLU A 24 3.40 1.44 13.30
N PRO A 25 3.17 0.23 13.81
CA PRO A 25 2.03 -0.55 13.41
C PRO A 25 0.72 0.07 13.92
N VAL A 26 -0.28 0.15 13.05
CA VAL A 26 -1.63 0.63 13.41
C VAL A 26 -2.42 -0.46 14.13
N ARG A 27 -2.15 -1.73 13.81
CA ARG A 27 -2.86 -2.89 14.38
C ARG A 27 -1.95 -4.10 14.44
N ARG A 28 -2.16 -4.94 15.46
CA ARG A 28 -1.53 -6.26 15.59
C ARG A 28 -2.59 -7.36 15.64
N SER A 29 -2.34 -8.48 14.96
CA SER A 29 -3.17 -9.67 15.00
C SER A 29 -2.25 -10.91 14.98
N GLY A 30 -2.03 -11.54 16.12
CA GLY A 30 -1.08 -12.64 16.26
C GLY A 30 0.34 -12.24 15.82
N ASN A 31 0.87 -12.92 14.81
CA ASN A 31 2.17 -12.64 14.21
C ASN A 31 2.14 -11.59 13.09
N GLU A 32 0.99 -10.97 12.84
CA GLU A 32 0.82 -9.99 11.79
C GLU A 32 0.75 -8.58 12.37
N LEU A 33 1.61 -7.70 11.90
CA LEU A 33 1.58 -6.26 12.15
C LEU A 33 1.07 -5.54 10.92
N TRP A 34 0.11 -4.65 11.08
CA TRP A 34 -0.49 -3.87 10.01
C TRP A 34 -0.06 -2.42 10.10
N TYR A 35 0.37 -1.86 8.99
CA TYR A 35 0.85 -0.49 8.85
C TYR A 35 0.08 0.23 7.74
N LEU A 36 0.08 1.54 7.80
CA LEU A 36 -0.06 2.35 6.60
C LEU A 36 1.20 2.15 5.75
N ALA A 37 1.07 2.05 4.43
CA ALA A 37 2.22 1.80 3.57
C ALA A 37 3.32 2.85 3.81
N PRO A 38 4.56 2.43 4.15
CA PRO A 38 5.59 3.35 4.64
C PRO A 38 6.17 4.26 3.54
N TYR A 39 5.96 3.94 2.28
CA TYR A 39 6.52 4.64 1.12
C TYR A 39 5.46 5.36 0.27
N ARG A 40 4.20 5.43 0.74
CA ARG A 40 3.14 6.21 0.09
C ARG A 40 2.12 6.71 1.11
N GLY A 41 1.35 7.73 0.73
CA GLY A 41 0.24 8.23 1.54
C GLY A 41 -1.00 7.34 1.36
N GLU A 42 -1.54 6.80 2.47
CA GLU A 42 -2.82 6.09 2.50
C GLU A 42 -3.54 6.32 3.82
N ARG A 43 -4.86 6.07 3.84
CA ARG A 43 -5.68 6.24 5.05
C ARG A 43 -6.06 4.90 5.69
N THR A 44 -6.04 3.82 4.92
CA THR A 44 -6.42 2.48 5.37
C THR A 44 -5.18 1.60 5.39
N PRO A 45 -4.88 0.90 6.51
CA PRO A 45 -3.73 0.03 6.59
C PRO A 45 -3.80 -1.09 5.55
N SER A 46 -2.86 -1.11 4.62
CA SER A 46 -2.77 -2.10 3.55
C SER A 46 -1.41 -2.80 3.50
N PHE A 47 -0.47 -2.39 4.34
CA PHE A 47 0.86 -2.99 4.43
C PHE A 47 0.94 -3.90 5.66
N ARG A 48 1.39 -5.13 5.46
CA ARG A 48 1.44 -6.17 6.49
C ARG A 48 2.84 -6.74 6.64
N VAL A 49 3.28 -6.93 7.87
CA VAL A 49 4.53 -7.61 8.24
C VAL A 49 4.21 -8.86 9.05
N ASN A 50 4.70 -10.01 8.62
CA ASN A 50 4.68 -11.24 9.40
C ASN A 50 5.98 -11.35 10.20
N VAL A 51 5.91 -11.16 11.52
CA VAL A 51 7.09 -11.13 12.39
C VAL A 51 7.75 -12.50 12.59
N ALA A 52 7.02 -13.59 12.40
CA ALA A 52 7.58 -14.94 12.50
C ALA A 52 8.35 -15.34 11.24
N LYS A 53 7.82 -14.94 10.06
CA LYS A 53 8.43 -15.27 8.76
C LYS A 53 9.43 -14.21 8.30
N GLN A 54 9.45 -13.03 8.92
CA GLN A 54 10.22 -11.86 8.49
C GLN A 54 9.96 -11.51 7.02
N LEU A 55 8.68 -11.47 6.65
CA LEU A 55 8.20 -11.12 5.34
C LEU A 55 7.15 -10.01 5.44
N TRP A 56 7.13 -9.14 4.44
CA TRP A 56 6.11 -8.12 4.30
C TRP A 56 5.27 -8.36 3.04
N TYR A 57 4.08 -7.80 3.03
CA TYR A 57 3.20 -7.77 1.85
C TYR A 57 2.36 -6.50 1.84
N ASP A 58 2.34 -5.82 0.71
CA ASP A 58 1.52 -4.64 0.43
C ASP A 58 0.34 -5.03 -0.46
N PHE A 59 -0.85 -5.03 0.11
CA PHE A 59 -2.07 -5.37 -0.62
C PHE A 59 -2.48 -4.30 -1.64
N GLY A 60 -2.05 -3.04 -1.45
CA GLY A 60 -2.33 -1.96 -2.37
C GLY A 60 -1.53 -2.06 -3.68
N LEU A 61 -0.29 -2.57 -3.60
CA LEU A 61 0.57 -2.75 -4.75
C LEU A 61 0.64 -4.20 -5.26
N GLY A 62 0.15 -5.17 -4.48
CA GLY A 62 0.29 -6.59 -4.79
C GLY A 62 1.74 -7.09 -4.74
N LYS A 63 2.59 -6.45 -3.94
CA LYS A 63 4.02 -6.75 -3.80
C LYS A 63 4.36 -7.21 -2.39
N GLY A 64 5.44 -7.98 -2.26
CA GLY A 64 5.93 -8.43 -0.97
C GLY A 64 7.36 -8.96 -1.06
N GLY A 65 7.95 -9.23 0.11
CA GLY A 65 9.30 -9.78 0.17
C GLY A 65 9.94 -9.70 1.55
N ASP A 66 11.26 -9.64 1.58
CA ASP A 66 12.10 -9.54 2.76
C ASP A 66 12.56 -8.09 3.05
N ILE A 67 13.48 -7.93 3.98
CA ILE A 67 14.01 -6.61 4.36
C ILE A 67 14.74 -5.90 3.21
N PHE A 68 15.43 -6.65 2.32
CA PHE A 68 16.14 -6.05 1.19
C PHE A 68 15.17 -5.53 0.15
N THR A 69 14.15 -6.33 -0.19
CA THR A 69 13.09 -5.89 -1.11
C THR A 69 12.34 -4.69 -0.56
N LEU A 70 12.11 -4.62 0.76
CA LEU A 70 11.51 -3.44 1.39
C LEU A 70 12.41 -2.22 1.27
N ALA A 71 13.71 -2.36 1.56
CA ALA A 71 14.67 -1.29 1.37
C ALA A 71 14.72 -0.81 -0.10
N GLY A 72 14.56 -1.73 -1.04
CA GLY A 72 14.46 -1.44 -2.47
C GLY A 72 13.26 -0.56 -2.81
N GLU A 73 12.09 -0.82 -2.22
CA GLU A 73 10.89 0.02 -2.41
C GLU A 73 11.12 1.44 -1.84
N PHE A 74 11.79 1.59 -0.70
CA PHE A 74 12.16 2.90 -0.15
C PHE A 74 13.14 3.67 -1.05
N LEU A 75 14.14 2.97 -1.58
CA LEU A 75 15.18 3.57 -2.41
C LEU A 75 14.78 3.68 -3.90
N GLN A 76 13.68 3.02 -4.30
CA GLN A 76 13.31 2.83 -5.70
C GLN A 76 14.49 2.26 -6.52
N SER A 77 15.18 1.28 -5.96
CA SER A 77 16.40 0.70 -6.53
C SER A 77 16.51 -0.79 -6.23
N ASP A 78 16.83 -1.56 -7.27
CA ASP A 78 17.10 -3.00 -7.17
C ASP A 78 18.57 -3.32 -6.83
N ASP A 79 19.39 -2.29 -6.58
CA ASP A 79 20.80 -2.44 -6.24
C ASP A 79 20.96 -2.97 -4.82
N PHE A 80 21.36 -4.24 -4.71
CA PHE A 80 21.52 -4.94 -3.44
C PHE A 80 22.49 -4.23 -2.47
N MET A 81 23.58 -3.63 -2.98
CA MET A 81 24.55 -2.95 -2.13
C MET A 81 24.00 -1.66 -1.54
N LYS A 82 23.18 -0.92 -2.30
CA LYS A 82 22.48 0.25 -1.80
C LYS A 82 21.43 -0.12 -0.75
N GLN A 83 20.68 -1.19 -0.99
CA GLN A 83 19.71 -1.74 -0.03
C GLN A 83 20.39 -2.15 1.28
N ALA A 84 21.48 -2.92 1.19
CA ALA A 84 22.25 -3.36 2.35
C ALA A 84 22.81 -2.18 3.15
N LYS A 85 23.37 -1.18 2.48
CA LYS A 85 23.90 0.03 3.11
C LYS A 85 22.80 0.82 3.81
N PHE A 86 21.66 1.00 3.20
CA PHE A 86 20.52 1.69 3.78
C PHE A 86 20.00 1.02 5.05
N ILE A 87 19.89 -0.33 5.05
CA ILE A 87 19.50 -1.08 6.25
C ILE A 87 20.56 -0.95 7.35
N ALA A 88 21.86 -1.01 7.00
CA ALA A 88 22.95 -0.84 7.96
C ALA A 88 22.95 0.56 8.58
N GLU A 89 22.72 1.60 7.79
CA GLU A 89 22.58 2.97 8.27
C GLU A 89 21.38 3.10 9.22
N ALA A 90 20.23 2.54 8.88
CA ALA A 90 19.06 2.51 9.74
C ALA A 90 19.33 1.73 11.05
N ALA A 91 20.11 0.65 10.99
CA ALA A 91 20.49 -0.12 12.19
C ALA A 91 21.36 0.67 13.18
N ASN A 92 22.20 1.56 12.70
CA ASN A 92 23.13 2.37 13.51
C ASN A 92 22.52 3.71 13.96
N MET A 93 21.36 4.12 13.43
CA MET A 93 20.71 5.35 13.84
C MET A 93 20.00 5.18 15.17
N THR A 94 20.42 5.96 16.18
CA THR A 94 19.62 6.20 17.37
C THR A 94 18.43 7.11 16.99
N VAL A 95 17.25 6.81 17.52
CA VAL A 95 15.95 7.47 17.23
C VAL A 95 15.99 9.02 17.38
N ALA A 96 17.01 9.57 18.01
CA ALA A 96 17.11 10.99 18.39
C ALA A 96 17.58 11.97 17.30
N GLY A 97 17.95 11.51 16.10
CA GLY A 97 18.56 12.38 15.07
C GLY A 97 18.10 12.16 13.64
N TRP A 98 17.09 11.33 13.43
CA TRP A 98 16.64 11.02 12.08
C TRP A 98 15.50 11.96 11.66
N GLU A 99 15.83 12.94 10.82
CA GLU A 99 14.80 13.65 10.07
C GLU A 99 14.22 12.64 9.04
N LYS A 100 12.91 12.37 9.15
CA LYS A 100 12.19 11.57 8.16
C LYS A 100 12.58 12.05 6.77
N PRO A 101 13.11 11.18 5.89
CA PRO A 101 13.15 11.55 4.49
C PRO A 101 11.73 11.94 4.13
N VAL A 102 11.54 13.17 3.72
CA VAL A 102 10.27 13.62 3.14
C VAL A 102 10.16 12.90 1.81
N TYR A 103 9.63 11.67 1.86
CA TYR A 103 9.13 11.04 0.65
C TYR A 103 7.97 11.92 0.20
N LEU A 104 8.28 12.85 -0.67
CA LEU A 104 7.27 13.47 -1.50
C LEU A 104 6.65 12.28 -2.26
N SER A 105 5.61 11.69 -1.66
CA SER A 105 4.67 10.90 -2.44
C SER A 105 4.31 11.81 -3.60
N LYS A 106 4.86 11.52 -4.80
CA LYS A 106 4.27 12.09 -6.00
C LYS A 106 2.79 11.83 -5.81
N PRO A 107 1.93 12.87 -5.81
CA PRO A 107 0.51 12.63 -5.82
C PRO A 107 0.34 11.63 -6.95
N THR A 108 -0.20 10.46 -6.63
CA THR A 108 -0.56 9.48 -7.65
C THR A 108 -1.58 10.24 -8.48
N GLU A 109 -1.12 10.81 -9.59
CA GLU A 109 -2.01 11.44 -10.54
C GLU A 109 -3.08 10.40 -10.80
N SER A 110 -4.30 10.76 -10.48
CA SER A 110 -5.43 9.88 -10.69
C SER A 110 -5.36 9.44 -12.15
N VAL A 111 -5.16 8.14 -12.37
CA VAL A 111 -5.15 7.56 -13.73
C VAL A 111 -6.52 7.75 -14.39
N PHE A 112 -7.51 8.12 -13.57
CA PHE A 112 -8.89 8.34 -13.98
C PHE A 112 -9.08 9.81 -14.37
N GLU A 113 -9.46 10.01 -15.62
CA GLU A 113 -9.78 11.30 -16.22
C GLU A 113 -11.31 11.50 -16.16
N ASP A 114 -11.77 12.74 -15.98
CA ASP A 114 -13.18 13.12 -16.07
C ASP A 114 -14.15 12.21 -15.30
N VAL A 115 -13.88 12.00 -14.00
CA VAL A 115 -14.73 11.15 -13.17
C VAL A 115 -16.06 11.85 -12.88
N GLU A 116 -17.15 11.30 -13.39
CA GLU A 116 -18.52 11.73 -13.11
C GLU A 116 -19.25 10.69 -12.27
N VAL A 117 -19.93 11.15 -11.22
CA VAL A 117 -20.79 10.32 -10.38
C VAL A 117 -22.24 10.57 -10.75
N ALA A 118 -22.98 9.53 -11.12
CA ALA A 118 -24.38 9.60 -11.47
C ALA A 118 -25.21 8.56 -10.70
N PRO A 119 -26.53 8.77 -10.55
CA PRO A 119 -27.39 7.75 -9.97
C PRO A 119 -27.32 6.44 -10.76
N LEU A 120 -27.36 5.31 -10.05
CA LEU A 120 -27.40 3.99 -10.68
C LEU A 120 -28.82 3.72 -11.21
N LEU A 121 -29.02 4.00 -12.49
CA LEU A 121 -30.27 3.68 -13.20
C LEU A 121 -30.21 2.25 -13.78
N ARG A 122 -31.37 1.69 -14.14
CA ARG A 122 -31.46 0.39 -14.79
C ARG A 122 -30.60 0.36 -16.06
N SER A 123 -29.68 -0.59 -16.13
CA SER A 123 -28.67 -0.72 -17.19
C SER A 123 -27.98 -2.09 -17.10
N LEU A 124 -27.07 -2.40 -17.99
CA LEU A 124 -26.22 -3.59 -17.93
C LEU A 124 -25.49 -3.74 -16.59
N LEU A 125 -25.17 -2.61 -15.92
CA LEU A 125 -24.54 -2.66 -14.57
C LEU A 125 -25.52 -3.22 -13.51
N THR A 126 -26.78 -2.90 -13.61
CA THR A 126 -27.79 -3.42 -12.68
C THR A 126 -28.12 -4.88 -12.97
N GLU A 127 -28.17 -5.29 -14.22
CA GLU A 127 -28.31 -6.70 -14.62
C GLU A 127 -27.16 -7.52 -14.05
N TYR A 128 -25.92 -7.06 -14.19
CA TYR A 128 -24.74 -7.69 -13.60
C TYR A 128 -24.83 -7.84 -12.08
N LEU A 129 -25.38 -6.84 -11.37
CA LEU A 129 -25.57 -6.92 -9.92
C LEU A 129 -26.69 -7.89 -9.55
N GLU A 130 -27.80 -7.90 -10.30
CA GLU A 130 -28.91 -8.84 -10.09
C GLU A 130 -28.49 -10.29 -10.31
N GLU A 131 -27.68 -10.59 -11.33
CA GLU A 131 -27.07 -11.90 -11.56
C GLU A 131 -26.20 -12.36 -10.38
N ARG A 132 -25.61 -11.43 -9.63
CA ARG A 132 -24.82 -11.69 -8.41
C ARG A 132 -25.65 -11.68 -7.13
N GLY A 133 -26.96 -11.65 -7.23
CA GLY A 133 -27.89 -11.69 -6.10
C GLY A 133 -28.07 -10.36 -5.39
N ILE A 134 -27.69 -9.24 -6.00
CA ILE A 134 -27.92 -7.89 -5.44
C ILE A 134 -29.12 -7.27 -6.15
N PRO A 135 -30.32 -7.23 -5.54
CA PRO A 135 -31.51 -6.67 -6.14
C PRO A 135 -31.34 -5.18 -6.45
N TYR A 136 -31.94 -4.72 -7.58
CA TYR A 136 -31.92 -3.31 -7.97
C TYR A 136 -32.33 -2.36 -6.86
N ALA A 137 -33.34 -2.72 -6.05
CA ALA A 137 -33.83 -1.90 -4.95
C ALA A 137 -32.75 -1.63 -3.88
N ILE A 138 -31.81 -2.53 -3.70
CA ILE A 138 -30.64 -2.37 -2.80
C ILE A 138 -29.55 -1.61 -3.52
N ALA A 139 -29.21 -2.04 -4.72
CA ALA A 139 -28.12 -1.42 -5.51
C ALA A 139 -28.38 0.08 -5.76
N SER A 140 -29.59 0.48 -6.10
CA SER A 140 -29.96 1.88 -6.35
C SER A 140 -29.83 2.81 -5.14
N ARG A 141 -29.86 2.27 -3.91
CA ARG A 141 -29.70 3.04 -2.67
C ARG A 141 -28.26 3.16 -2.20
N HIS A 142 -27.44 2.16 -2.51
CA HIS A 142 -26.09 2.01 -1.93
C HIS A 142 -24.97 2.13 -2.97
N CYS A 143 -25.33 2.16 -4.26
CA CYS A 143 -24.35 2.25 -5.34
C CYS A 143 -24.65 3.45 -6.23
N CYS A 144 -23.63 3.92 -6.91
CA CYS A 144 -23.73 4.93 -7.95
C CYS A 144 -23.10 4.41 -9.26
N ARG A 145 -23.37 5.09 -10.34
CA ARG A 145 -22.67 4.89 -11.61
C ARG A 145 -21.50 5.85 -11.65
N LEU A 146 -20.32 5.32 -11.97
CA LEU A 146 -19.13 6.10 -12.25
C LEU A 146 -18.86 6.07 -13.75
N ASN A 147 -18.73 7.24 -14.36
CA ASN A 147 -18.20 7.38 -15.72
C ASN A 147 -16.78 7.97 -15.56
N TYR A 148 -15.80 7.41 -16.25
CA TYR A 148 -14.42 7.89 -16.17
C TYR A 148 -13.65 7.59 -17.45
N GLY A 149 -12.60 8.37 -17.70
CA GLY A 149 -11.64 8.15 -18.77
C GLY A 149 -10.38 7.47 -18.27
N VAL A 150 -9.75 6.65 -19.10
CA VAL A 150 -8.39 6.14 -18.90
C VAL A 150 -7.70 6.12 -20.24
N ARG A 151 -6.63 6.87 -20.39
CA ARG A 151 -5.84 6.95 -21.64
C ARG A 151 -6.70 7.23 -22.87
N GLY A 152 -7.63 8.19 -22.75
CA GLY A 152 -8.52 8.59 -23.83
C GLY A 152 -9.67 7.63 -24.16
N LYS A 153 -9.84 6.54 -23.40
CA LYS A 153 -10.98 5.62 -23.49
C LYS A 153 -11.96 5.88 -22.36
N ARG A 154 -13.26 5.86 -22.65
CA ARG A 154 -14.31 6.02 -21.64
C ARG A 154 -14.77 4.67 -21.11
N TYR A 155 -14.95 4.61 -19.78
CA TYR A 155 -15.42 3.45 -19.03
C TYR A 155 -16.57 3.85 -18.12
N PHE A 156 -17.34 2.85 -17.69
CA PHE A 156 -18.35 3.01 -16.66
C PHE A 156 -18.25 1.83 -15.67
N ALA A 157 -18.54 2.10 -14.41
CA ALA A 157 -18.48 1.12 -13.35
C ALA A 157 -19.53 1.37 -12.27
N VAL A 158 -19.74 0.38 -11.42
CA VAL A 158 -20.49 0.52 -10.19
C VAL A 158 -19.58 1.11 -9.12
N GLY A 159 -19.96 2.24 -8.55
CA GLY A 159 -19.29 2.86 -7.44
C GLY A 159 -20.01 2.57 -6.11
N PHE A 160 -19.23 2.40 -5.05
CA PHE A 160 -19.73 2.28 -3.68
C PHE A 160 -19.28 3.53 -2.93
N PRO A 161 -20.17 4.51 -2.69
CA PRO A 161 -19.80 5.71 -1.96
C PRO A 161 -19.43 5.36 -0.52
N ASN A 162 -18.21 5.72 -0.11
CA ASN A 162 -17.83 5.69 1.28
C ASN A 162 -18.39 6.93 1.96
N MET A 163 -19.31 6.74 2.88
CA MET A 163 -19.67 7.81 3.82
C MET A 163 -18.51 7.96 4.80
N ALA A 164 -17.81 9.09 4.69
CA ALA A 164 -16.78 9.51 5.63
C ALA A 164 -17.43 10.08 6.89
#